data_136fe0b54ac5960bb51c90b963c4ea25
#
_entry.id   136fe0b54ac5960bb51c90b963c4ea25
#
_cell.length_a   1.000
_cell.length_b   1.000
_cell.length_c   1.000
_cell.angle_alpha   90.00
_cell.angle_beta   90.00
_cell.angle_gamma   90.00
#
_symmetry.space_group_name_H-M   'P 1'
#
loop_
_entity.id
_entity.type
_entity.pdbx_description
1 polymer ?
#
loop_
_entity_poly.entity_id
_entity_poly.type
_entity_poly.pdbx_seq_one_letter_code
_entity_poly.pdbx_strand_id
1 'polypeptide(L)'
;MPAGGRAPPRGVRLPRQERAQGGAWSRTFEESGVTVFTDGDVTGETTGGDVWEGGLALARFLTQGHAYLVSGKAVLELGAGTGLLGLWLGAMAGGGPARVVLTDIPTLLPLLRRNTEHNRSALRCEIRVDALDWNAAPPAAVLEAGPFELVVAAEVLYMAECAAPLLQTLLAVTAPGAQTLLALSCRFKEVEKSFFDAAAADFETVDETASAPDVEDLLASDVSIFRLTRKAA
;
A
#
# COMPACT_ATOMS: atom_id res chain seq x y z
N MET A 1 -15.89 -2.58 -40.72
CA MET A 1 -14.93 -2.15 -39.69
C MET A 1 -14.66 -3.39 -38.85
N PRO A 2 -13.47 -3.99 -38.87
CA PRO A 2 -13.18 -5.06 -37.94
C PRO A 2 -13.12 -4.47 -36.52
N ALA A 3 -13.84 -5.07 -35.58
CA ALA A 3 -13.76 -4.77 -34.16
C ALA A 3 -12.30 -4.97 -33.72
N GLY A 4 -11.66 -3.87 -33.30
CA GLY A 4 -10.31 -3.94 -32.74
C GLY A 4 -10.34 -4.86 -31.51
N GLY A 5 -9.82 -6.06 -31.67
CA GLY A 5 -9.67 -6.99 -30.57
C GLY A 5 -8.80 -6.35 -29.49
N ARG A 6 -9.35 -6.21 -28.29
CA ARG A 6 -8.58 -5.79 -27.11
C ARG A 6 -7.45 -6.79 -26.89
N ALA A 7 -6.25 -6.31 -26.65
CA ALA A 7 -5.14 -7.21 -26.33
C ALA A 7 -5.51 -8.03 -25.07
N PRO A 8 -5.08 -9.29 -24.97
CA PRO A 8 -5.35 -10.09 -23.77
C PRO A 8 -4.80 -9.41 -22.53
N PRO A 9 -5.44 -9.54 -21.37
CA PRO A 9 -4.96 -8.98 -20.11
C PRO A 9 -3.55 -9.50 -19.81
N ARG A 10 -2.68 -8.62 -19.36
CA ARG A 10 -1.25 -8.91 -19.18
C ARG A 10 -0.87 -9.10 -17.71
N GLY A 11 -1.82 -8.90 -16.80
CA GLY A 11 -1.58 -8.81 -15.37
C GLY A 11 -0.92 -7.49 -14.95
N VAL A 12 -0.88 -7.24 -13.66
CA VAL A 12 -0.16 -6.10 -13.08
C VAL A 12 1.33 -6.31 -13.29
N ARG A 13 1.96 -5.47 -14.10
CA ARG A 13 3.37 -5.61 -14.45
C ARG A 13 4.22 -4.59 -13.72
N LEU A 14 5.17 -5.09 -12.95
CA LEU A 14 6.23 -4.27 -12.38
C LEU A 14 7.24 -3.88 -13.46
N PRO A 15 7.76 -2.63 -13.46
CA PRO A 15 8.87 -2.23 -14.28
C PRO A 15 10.09 -3.14 -14.07
N ARG A 16 10.94 -3.25 -15.11
CA ARG A 16 12.18 -4.02 -14.99
C ARG A 16 13.07 -3.42 -13.90
N GLN A 17 13.70 -4.28 -13.12
CA GLN A 17 14.77 -3.85 -12.23
C GLN A 17 15.99 -3.40 -13.01
N GLU A 18 16.57 -2.28 -12.60
CA GLU A 18 17.79 -1.72 -13.17
C GLU A 18 18.84 -1.54 -12.09
N ARG A 19 20.11 -1.60 -12.48
CA ARG A 19 21.21 -1.37 -11.56
C ARG A 19 21.51 0.11 -11.47
N ALA A 20 21.20 0.72 -10.33
CA ALA A 20 21.46 2.12 -10.07
C ALA A 20 22.96 2.38 -9.83
N GLN A 21 23.38 3.65 -9.88
CA GLN A 21 24.72 4.05 -9.47
C GLN A 21 24.98 3.60 -8.03
N GLY A 22 26.14 2.97 -7.80
CA GLY A 22 26.47 2.38 -6.49
C GLY A 22 26.06 0.92 -6.34
N GLY A 23 25.49 0.29 -7.39
CA GLY A 23 25.26 -1.17 -7.44
C GLY A 23 23.94 -1.64 -6.85
N ALA A 24 23.14 -0.78 -6.27
CA ALA A 24 21.81 -1.12 -5.78
C ALA A 24 20.82 -1.39 -6.93
N TRP A 25 19.85 -2.24 -6.69
CA TRP A 25 18.77 -2.46 -7.65
C TRP A 25 17.64 -1.43 -7.42
N SER A 26 17.00 -0.97 -8.51
CA SER A 26 15.90 -0.03 -8.47
C SER A 26 14.84 -0.32 -9.52
N ARG A 27 13.64 0.22 -9.31
CA ARG A 27 12.54 0.25 -10.29
C ARG A 27 12.02 1.67 -10.40
N THR A 28 11.89 2.16 -11.62
CA THR A 28 11.30 3.49 -11.90
C THR A 28 9.90 3.31 -12.47
N PHE A 29 8.95 4.02 -11.91
CA PHE A 29 7.54 4.04 -12.30
C PHE A 29 7.25 5.36 -13.02
N GLU A 30 7.33 5.33 -14.34
CA GLU A 30 7.20 6.53 -15.19
C GLU A 30 5.86 7.26 -15.00
N GLU A 31 4.79 6.52 -14.70
CA GLU A 31 3.44 7.06 -14.46
C GLU A 31 3.39 8.07 -13.30
N SER A 32 4.19 7.86 -12.26
CA SER A 32 4.27 8.73 -11.07
C SER A 32 5.57 9.51 -10.98
N GLY A 33 6.59 9.13 -11.75
CA GLY A 33 7.96 9.63 -11.61
C GLY A 33 8.69 9.11 -10.36
N VAL A 34 8.12 8.12 -9.66
CA VAL A 34 8.73 7.52 -8.46
C VAL A 34 9.73 6.44 -8.82
N THR A 35 10.90 6.50 -8.20
CA THR A 35 11.92 5.43 -8.27
C THR A 35 12.13 4.86 -6.88
N VAL A 36 12.03 3.54 -6.73
CA VAL A 36 12.34 2.87 -5.45
C VAL A 36 13.54 1.95 -5.62
N PHE A 37 14.47 2.03 -4.67
CA PHE A 37 15.51 1.05 -4.50
C PHE A 37 14.91 -0.18 -3.84
N THR A 38 15.37 -1.34 -4.27
CA THR A 38 15.04 -2.63 -3.69
C THR A 38 16.30 -3.21 -3.05
N ASP A 39 16.12 -3.96 -1.99
CA ASP A 39 17.20 -4.61 -1.27
C ASP A 39 16.78 -6.06 -0.98
N GLY A 40 17.11 -6.95 -1.90
CA GLY A 40 16.87 -8.39 -1.74
C GLY A 40 17.69 -9.04 -0.60
N ASP A 41 18.69 -8.31 -0.09
CA ASP A 41 19.54 -8.73 1.03
C ASP A 41 19.09 -8.16 2.38
N VAL A 42 17.99 -7.37 2.44
CA VAL A 42 17.41 -6.99 3.72
C VAL A 42 16.89 -8.25 4.38
N THR A 43 17.84 -9.01 4.84
CA THR A 43 17.77 -10.23 5.64
C THR A 43 16.75 -11.25 5.11
N GLY A 44 17.13 -12.47 4.90
CA GLY A 44 16.25 -13.58 4.49
C GLY A 44 15.04 -13.83 5.43
N GLU A 45 14.68 -12.86 6.25
CA GLU A 45 13.59 -12.87 7.22
C GLU A 45 12.46 -11.90 6.84
N THR A 46 12.65 -10.94 5.89
CA THR A 46 11.60 -9.99 5.50
C THR A 46 11.39 -9.94 3.99
N THR A 47 10.13 -9.90 3.55
CA THR A 47 9.75 -9.75 2.14
C THR A 47 9.63 -8.29 1.71
N GLY A 48 9.74 -7.32 2.65
CA GLY A 48 9.52 -5.90 2.41
C GLY A 48 10.61 -5.18 1.61
N GLY A 49 11.73 -5.87 1.29
CA GLY A 49 12.82 -5.29 0.49
C GLY A 49 12.55 -5.22 -1.02
N ASP A 50 11.48 -5.78 -1.52
CA ASP A 50 11.11 -5.72 -2.95
C ASP A 50 9.73 -5.07 -3.16
N VAL A 51 9.37 -4.85 -4.41
CA VAL A 51 8.08 -4.31 -4.83
C VAL A 51 7.15 -5.47 -5.21
N TRP A 52 5.91 -5.37 -4.72
CA TRP A 52 4.87 -6.34 -4.99
C TRP A 52 3.73 -5.74 -5.83
N GLU A 53 3.07 -6.59 -6.61
CA GLU A 53 2.03 -6.20 -7.56
C GLU A 53 0.85 -5.48 -6.87
N GLY A 54 0.47 -5.90 -5.66
CA GLY A 54 -0.62 -5.27 -4.89
C GLY A 54 -0.35 -3.79 -4.60
N GLY A 55 0.90 -3.40 -4.31
CA GLY A 55 1.28 -2.01 -4.09
C GLY A 55 1.08 -1.14 -5.34
N LEU A 56 1.51 -1.64 -6.51
CA LEU A 56 1.29 -0.95 -7.78
C LEU A 56 -0.19 -0.89 -8.16
N ALA A 57 -0.91 -2.00 -7.96
CA ALA A 57 -2.34 -2.09 -8.23
C ALA A 57 -3.12 -1.05 -7.43
N LEU A 58 -2.87 -0.96 -6.11
CA LEU A 58 -3.57 0.00 -5.25
C LEU A 58 -3.19 1.45 -5.58
N ALA A 59 -1.93 1.71 -5.92
CA ALA A 59 -1.50 3.04 -6.38
C ALA A 59 -2.27 3.49 -7.64
N ARG A 60 -2.40 2.62 -8.64
CA ARG A 60 -3.18 2.89 -9.87
C ARG A 60 -4.66 3.05 -9.58
N PHE A 61 -5.24 2.15 -8.78
CA PHE A 61 -6.64 2.25 -8.35
C PHE A 61 -6.94 3.62 -7.78
N LEU A 62 -6.11 4.10 -6.84
CA LEU A 62 -6.30 5.39 -6.19
C LEU A 62 -6.07 6.58 -7.12
N THR A 63 -5.11 6.50 -8.05
CA THR A 63 -4.75 7.65 -8.89
C THR A 63 -5.54 7.75 -10.18
N GLN A 64 -6.01 6.64 -10.74
CA GLN A 64 -6.64 6.61 -12.07
C GLN A 64 -8.18 6.59 -12.05
N GLY A 65 -8.80 6.44 -10.87
CA GLY A 65 -10.27 6.40 -10.79
C GLY A 65 -10.84 6.83 -9.44
N HIS A 66 -10.03 6.73 -8.37
CA HIS A 66 -10.52 6.88 -7.01
C HIS A 66 -9.73 7.93 -6.20
N ALA A 67 -9.19 8.97 -6.88
CA ALA A 67 -8.43 10.04 -6.24
C ALA A 67 -9.21 10.76 -5.11
N TYR A 68 -10.54 10.76 -5.17
CA TYR A 68 -11.40 11.30 -4.11
C TYR A 68 -11.22 10.59 -2.76
N LEU A 69 -10.74 9.34 -2.77
CA LEU A 69 -10.48 8.58 -1.54
C LEU A 69 -9.25 9.08 -0.79
N VAL A 70 -8.30 9.72 -1.48
CA VAL A 70 -7.05 10.24 -0.89
C VAL A 70 -7.00 11.76 -0.79
N SER A 71 -7.79 12.46 -1.61
CA SER A 71 -7.71 13.91 -1.78
C SER A 71 -7.86 14.68 -0.47
N GLY A 72 -6.80 15.42 -0.10
CA GLY A 72 -6.76 16.26 1.10
C GLY A 72 -6.70 15.51 2.42
N LYS A 73 -6.62 14.17 2.40
CA LYS A 73 -6.64 13.34 3.62
C LYS A 73 -5.26 13.13 4.24
N ALA A 74 -5.26 12.83 5.54
CA ALA A 74 -4.13 12.22 6.22
C ALA A 74 -4.15 10.71 5.96
N VAL A 75 -3.11 10.20 5.30
CA VAL A 75 -2.97 8.79 4.92
C VAL A 75 -1.90 8.11 5.76
N LEU A 76 -2.20 6.91 6.26
CA LEU A 76 -1.25 6.01 6.90
C LEU A 76 -1.03 4.80 6.01
N GLU A 77 0.21 4.45 5.71
CA GLU A 77 0.57 3.17 5.07
C GLU A 77 1.14 2.21 6.10
N LEU A 78 0.56 1.01 6.16
CA LEU A 78 1.01 -0.10 7.01
C LEU A 78 1.79 -1.10 6.17
N GLY A 79 3.00 -1.48 6.61
CA GLY A 79 3.86 -2.40 5.88
C GLY A 79 4.35 -1.81 4.55
N ALA A 80 4.88 -0.59 4.60
CA ALA A 80 5.23 0.17 3.40
C ALA A 80 6.38 -0.45 2.58
N GLY A 81 7.22 -1.29 3.18
CA GLY A 81 8.35 -1.94 2.51
C GLY A 81 9.27 -0.93 1.84
N THR A 82 9.32 -0.97 0.50
CA THR A 82 10.06 0.02 -0.31
C THR A 82 9.43 1.41 -0.30
N GLY A 83 8.17 1.56 0.13
CA GLY A 83 7.42 2.81 0.13
C GLY A 83 6.76 3.17 -1.19
N LEU A 84 6.71 2.25 -2.17
CA LEU A 84 6.17 2.56 -3.50
C LEU A 84 4.81 3.21 -3.44
N LEU A 85 3.85 2.60 -2.74
CA LEU A 85 2.46 3.06 -2.71
C LEU A 85 2.35 4.48 -2.13
N GLY A 86 2.86 4.72 -0.93
CA GLY A 86 2.73 6.02 -0.29
C GLY A 86 3.56 7.11 -0.97
N LEU A 87 4.73 6.79 -1.54
CA LEU A 87 5.52 7.74 -2.34
C LEU A 87 4.79 8.10 -3.64
N TRP A 88 4.13 7.13 -4.28
CA TRP A 88 3.28 7.38 -5.44
C TRP A 88 2.13 8.32 -5.11
N LEU A 89 1.42 8.06 -4.00
CA LEU A 89 0.35 8.96 -3.54
C LEU A 89 0.89 10.36 -3.22
N GLY A 90 2.07 10.44 -2.58
CA GLY A 90 2.73 11.69 -2.27
C GLY A 90 3.20 12.48 -3.49
N ALA A 91 3.40 11.83 -4.64
CA ALA A 91 3.82 12.46 -5.90
C ALA A 91 2.64 12.94 -6.76
N MET A 92 1.38 12.68 -6.39
CA MET A 92 0.20 13.09 -7.17
C MET A 92 0.19 14.59 -7.46
N ALA A 93 0.11 14.96 -8.74
CA ALA A 93 0.14 16.35 -9.17
C ALA A 93 -1.15 17.14 -8.84
N GLY A 94 -2.23 16.46 -8.51
CA GLY A 94 -3.50 17.05 -8.10
C GLY A 94 -4.40 16.02 -7.44
N GLY A 95 -5.23 16.45 -6.49
CA GLY A 95 -6.12 15.55 -5.76
C GLY A 95 -5.40 14.55 -4.85
N GLY A 96 -4.12 14.79 -4.52
CA GLY A 96 -3.34 13.93 -3.64
C GLY A 96 -3.66 14.15 -2.15
N PRO A 97 -3.03 13.37 -1.27
CA PRO A 97 -3.19 13.46 0.18
C PRO A 97 -2.63 14.78 0.73
N ALA A 98 -3.11 15.20 1.90
CA ALA A 98 -2.52 16.30 2.64
C ALA A 98 -1.16 15.92 3.24
N ARG A 99 -1.05 14.69 3.71
CA ARG A 99 0.19 14.08 4.21
C ARG A 99 0.13 12.56 4.12
N VAL A 100 1.28 11.90 4.09
CA VAL A 100 1.39 10.44 4.18
C VAL A 100 2.38 10.07 5.27
N VAL A 101 1.99 9.13 6.14
CA VAL A 101 2.89 8.49 7.11
C VAL A 101 3.16 7.08 6.63
N LEU A 102 4.40 6.80 6.28
CA LEU A 102 4.87 5.47 5.86
C LEU A 102 5.36 4.71 7.09
N THR A 103 4.86 3.51 7.31
CA THR A 103 5.27 2.72 8.48
C THR A 103 5.68 1.30 8.12
N ASP A 104 6.69 0.82 8.82
CA ASP A 104 7.16 -0.56 8.75
C ASP A 104 7.94 -0.92 10.03
N ILE A 105 8.38 -2.18 10.12
CA ILE A 105 9.26 -2.63 11.20
C ILE A 105 10.61 -1.90 11.14
N PRO A 106 11.31 -1.73 12.27
CA PRO A 106 12.55 -0.94 12.34
C PRO A 106 13.63 -1.33 11.33
N THR A 107 13.72 -2.60 10.97
CA THR A 107 14.72 -3.13 10.03
C THR A 107 14.54 -2.63 8.60
N LEU A 108 13.33 -2.26 8.18
CA LEU A 108 13.02 -1.73 6.84
C LEU A 108 13.12 -0.20 6.75
N LEU A 109 13.13 0.52 7.87
CA LEU A 109 13.18 1.99 7.85
C LEU A 109 14.37 2.60 7.12
N PRO A 110 15.59 2.03 7.16
CA PRO A 110 16.71 2.58 6.39
C PRO A 110 16.44 2.60 4.88
N LEU A 111 15.88 1.52 4.32
CA LEU A 111 15.48 1.44 2.91
C LEU A 111 14.35 2.44 2.60
N LEU A 112 13.32 2.46 3.44
CA LEU A 112 12.16 3.33 3.28
C LEU A 112 12.54 4.82 3.33
N ARG A 113 13.41 5.22 4.25
CA ARG A 113 13.95 6.58 4.33
C ARG A 113 14.81 6.95 3.13
N ARG A 114 15.65 6.04 2.65
CA ARG A 114 16.45 6.22 1.44
C ARG A 114 15.54 6.49 0.23
N ASN A 115 14.48 5.70 0.06
CA ASN A 115 13.53 5.86 -1.03
C ASN A 115 12.75 7.17 -0.91
N THR A 116 12.34 7.56 0.29
CA THR A 116 11.69 8.84 0.55
C THR A 116 12.58 10.01 0.17
N GLU A 117 13.84 10.00 0.59
CA GLU A 117 14.80 11.08 0.28
C GLU A 117 15.10 11.17 -1.22
N HIS A 118 15.26 10.01 -1.89
CA HIS A 118 15.51 9.97 -3.33
C HIS A 118 14.37 10.62 -4.14
N ASN A 119 13.13 10.42 -3.70
CA ASN A 119 11.96 10.95 -4.39
C ASN A 119 11.53 12.35 -3.93
N ARG A 120 12.25 12.98 -3.00
CA ARG A 120 11.87 14.27 -2.36
C ARG A 120 11.42 15.34 -3.36
N SER A 121 12.09 15.45 -4.50
CA SER A 121 11.78 16.47 -5.52
C SER A 121 10.46 16.20 -6.27
N ALA A 122 9.99 14.97 -6.31
CA ALA A 122 8.74 14.58 -6.93
C ALA A 122 7.54 14.71 -5.98
N LEU A 123 7.79 14.71 -4.68
CA LEU A 123 6.72 14.74 -3.67
C LEU A 123 6.00 16.08 -3.62
N ARG A 124 4.69 16.05 -3.43
CA ARG A 124 3.78 17.20 -3.41
C ARG A 124 3.12 17.41 -2.05
N CYS A 125 3.29 16.48 -1.12
CA CYS A 125 2.83 16.61 0.25
C CYS A 125 3.93 16.18 1.23
N GLU A 126 3.67 16.36 2.52
CA GLU A 126 4.55 15.89 3.58
C GLU A 126 4.55 14.36 3.61
N ILE A 127 5.75 13.76 3.59
CA ILE A 127 5.97 12.34 3.82
C ILE A 127 6.76 12.17 5.11
N ARG A 128 6.23 11.37 6.01
CA ARG A 128 6.88 10.99 7.25
C ARG A 128 7.13 9.48 7.28
N VAL A 129 8.24 9.05 7.90
CA VAL A 129 8.62 7.63 8.02
C VAL A 129 8.80 7.29 9.49
N ASP A 130 7.95 6.41 9.99
CA ASP A 130 7.94 5.99 11.41
C ASP A 130 8.00 4.46 11.54
N ALA A 131 8.54 3.99 12.67
CA ALA A 131 8.49 2.57 13.04
C ALA A 131 7.08 2.20 13.50
N LEU A 132 6.57 1.07 13.03
CA LEU A 132 5.36 0.45 13.56
C LEU A 132 5.47 -1.07 13.38
N ASP A 133 5.61 -1.78 14.49
CA ASP A 133 5.52 -3.23 14.56
C ASP A 133 4.11 -3.60 15.02
N TRP A 134 3.37 -4.36 14.22
CA TRP A 134 1.98 -4.74 14.55
C TRP A 134 1.88 -5.61 15.79
N ASN A 135 2.98 -6.28 16.21
CA ASN A 135 3.02 -7.07 17.45
C ASN A 135 3.14 -6.21 18.71
N ALA A 136 3.22 -4.89 18.56
CA ALA A 136 3.29 -3.93 19.66
C ALA A 136 2.20 -2.87 19.55
N ALA A 137 1.93 -2.17 20.64
CA ALA A 137 1.05 -1.01 20.61
C ALA A 137 1.64 0.07 19.66
N PRO A 138 0.82 0.74 18.82
CA PRO A 138 1.31 1.80 17.97
C PRO A 138 2.03 2.88 18.78
N PRO A 139 3.22 3.33 18.33
CA PRO A 139 3.97 4.39 19.01
C PRO A 139 3.15 5.69 19.10
N ALA A 140 3.33 6.44 20.18
CA ALA A 140 2.68 7.75 20.35
C ALA A 140 2.88 8.67 19.15
N ALA A 141 4.07 8.67 18.58
CA ALA A 141 4.40 9.45 17.39
C ALA A 141 3.51 9.13 16.18
N VAL A 142 3.12 7.87 15.98
CA VAL A 142 2.19 7.47 14.90
C VAL A 142 0.77 7.93 15.26
N LEU A 143 0.32 7.73 16.49
CA LEU A 143 -1.03 8.15 16.94
C LEU A 143 -1.20 9.66 16.89
N GLU A 144 -0.20 10.44 17.29
CA GLU A 144 -0.18 11.91 17.26
C GLU A 144 -0.17 12.47 15.83
N ALA A 145 0.34 11.71 14.86
CA ALA A 145 0.28 12.06 13.44
C ALA A 145 -1.13 11.90 12.85
N GLY A 146 -2.04 11.22 13.54
CA GLY A 146 -3.46 11.11 13.17
C GLY A 146 -4.27 12.37 13.50
N PRO A 147 -5.60 12.32 13.43
CA PRO A 147 -6.35 11.15 12.97
C PRO A 147 -6.10 10.83 11.50
N PHE A 148 -6.09 9.54 11.15
CA PHE A 148 -5.99 9.09 9.77
C PHE A 148 -7.40 8.83 9.22
N GLU A 149 -7.72 9.46 8.11
CA GLU A 149 -8.98 9.29 7.40
C GLU A 149 -8.92 8.12 6.42
N LEU A 150 -7.71 7.76 6.03
CA LEU A 150 -7.43 6.63 5.16
C LEU A 150 -6.19 5.87 5.65
N VAL A 151 -6.32 4.56 5.77
CA VAL A 151 -5.21 3.62 5.92
C VAL A 151 -5.06 2.84 4.62
N VAL A 152 -3.85 2.63 4.16
CA VAL A 152 -3.56 1.80 2.98
C VAL A 152 -2.56 0.72 3.34
N ALA A 153 -2.70 -0.47 2.77
CA ALA A 153 -1.73 -1.55 2.92
C ALA A 153 -1.80 -2.49 1.71
N ALA A 154 -0.67 -3.04 1.31
CA ALA A 154 -0.59 -3.96 0.21
C ALA A 154 0.24 -5.18 0.58
N GLU A 155 -0.24 -6.39 0.25
CA GLU A 155 0.43 -7.68 0.45
C GLU A 155 0.78 -7.98 1.93
N VAL A 156 -0.05 -7.53 2.86
CA VAL A 156 0.19 -7.60 4.31
C VAL A 156 -0.33 -8.88 4.99
N LEU A 157 -1.10 -9.71 4.28
CA LEU A 157 -1.68 -10.96 4.80
C LEU A 157 -1.01 -12.19 4.17
N TYR A 158 0.31 -12.31 4.35
CA TYR A 158 1.12 -13.39 3.75
C TYR A 158 1.48 -14.51 4.74
N MET A 159 1.17 -14.37 6.01
CA MET A 159 1.33 -15.37 7.08
C MET A 159 0.16 -15.29 8.06
N ALA A 160 -0.23 -16.43 8.64
CA ALA A 160 -1.35 -16.47 9.58
C ALA A 160 -1.13 -15.58 10.81
N GLU A 161 0.11 -15.47 11.25
CA GLU A 161 0.54 -14.68 12.41
C GLU A 161 0.33 -13.17 12.19
N CYS A 162 0.24 -12.70 10.94
CA CYS A 162 0.03 -11.29 10.62
C CYS A 162 -1.41 -10.83 10.84
N ALA A 163 -2.40 -11.72 10.71
CA ALA A 163 -3.82 -11.36 10.63
C ALA A 163 -4.33 -10.66 11.91
N ALA A 164 -4.13 -11.25 13.07
CA ALA A 164 -4.60 -10.69 14.34
C ALA A 164 -3.85 -9.41 14.73
N PRO A 165 -2.50 -9.33 14.68
CA PRO A 165 -1.76 -8.09 14.94
C PRO A 165 -2.14 -6.94 13.99
N LEU A 166 -2.31 -7.22 12.69
CA LEU A 166 -2.76 -6.21 11.73
C LEU A 166 -4.13 -5.66 12.10
N LEU A 167 -5.10 -6.54 12.45
CA LEU A 167 -6.43 -6.11 12.87
C LEU A 167 -6.38 -5.24 14.13
N GLN A 168 -5.60 -5.62 15.13
CA GLN A 168 -5.42 -4.82 16.35
C GLN A 168 -4.79 -3.44 16.04
N THR A 169 -3.82 -3.41 15.15
CA THR A 169 -3.23 -2.14 14.67
C THR A 169 -4.28 -1.26 13.98
N LEU A 170 -5.07 -1.82 13.05
CA LEU A 170 -6.15 -1.09 12.38
C LEU A 170 -7.15 -0.52 13.38
N LEU A 171 -7.56 -1.30 14.39
CA LEU A 171 -8.47 -0.83 15.44
C LEU A 171 -7.89 0.34 16.25
N ALA A 172 -6.59 0.34 16.47
CA ALA A 172 -5.91 1.38 17.24
C ALA A 172 -5.69 2.68 16.45
N VAL A 173 -5.50 2.61 15.11
CA VAL A 173 -5.16 3.78 14.29
C VAL A 173 -6.35 4.37 13.54
N THR A 174 -7.50 3.68 13.48
CA THR A 174 -8.71 4.14 12.77
C THR A 174 -9.79 4.61 13.74
N ALA A 175 -10.35 5.79 13.47
CA ALA A 175 -11.59 6.27 14.12
C ALA A 175 -12.84 5.73 13.38
N PRO A 176 -14.03 5.79 13.99
CA PRO A 176 -15.28 5.50 13.29
C PRO A 176 -15.42 6.29 12.00
N GLY A 177 -15.80 5.61 10.92
CA GLY A 177 -15.90 6.17 9.57
C GLY A 177 -14.59 6.24 8.77
N ALA A 178 -13.43 6.04 9.41
CA ALA A 178 -12.17 5.94 8.68
C ALA A 178 -12.15 4.71 7.76
N GLN A 179 -11.48 4.84 6.63
CA GLN A 179 -11.40 3.79 5.62
C GLN A 179 -10.03 3.14 5.62
N THR A 180 -10.00 1.84 5.36
CA THR A 180 -8.78 1.09 5.07
C THR A 180 -8.92 0.47 3.70
N LEU A 181 -7.90 0.64 2.84
CA LEU A 181 -7.80 -0.04 1.56
C LEU A 181 -6.68 -1.08 1.61
N LEU A 182 -7.04 -2.31 1.31
CA LEU A 182 -6.13 -3.44 1.23
C LEU A 182 -6.04 -3.93 -0.21
N ALA A 183 -4.82 -4.07 -0.75
CA ALA A 183 -4.58 -4.83 -1.98
C ALA A 183 -3.86 -6.12 -1.64
N LEU A 184 -4.45 -7.25 -2.02
CA LEU A 184 -3.98 -8.58 -1.66
C LEU A 184 -3.90 -9.45 -2.91
N SER A 185 -2.78 -10.12 -3.13
CA SER A 185 -2.74 -11.23 -4.08
C SER A 185 -3.30 -12.47 -3.37
N CYS A 186 -4.40 -13.01 -3.91
CA CYS A 186 -5.21 -14.07 -3.29
C CYS A 186 -4.48 -15.43 -3.16
N ARG A 187 -3.23 -15.40 -2.72
CA ARG A 187 -2.36 -16.58 -2.54
C ARG A 187 -2.60 -17.29 -1.21
N PHE A 188 -3.06 -16.56 -0.20
CA PHE A 188 -3.18 -17.02 1.18
C PHE A 188 -4.64 -16.96 1.65
N LYS A 189 -5.56 -17.57 0.88
CA LYS A 189 -7.03 -17.47 1.05
C LYS A 189 -7.53 -17.77 2.46
N GLU A 190 -6.91 -18.73 3.16
CA GLU A 190 -7.30 -19.07 4.54
C GLU A 190 -6.92 -17.96 5.53
N VAL A 191 -5.76 -17.31 5.33
CA VAL A 191 -5.31 -16.17 6.15
C VAL A 191 -6.22 -14.98 5.92
N GLU A 192 -6.49 -14.66 4.65
CA GLU A 192 -7.40 -13.58 4.26
C GLU A 192 -8.80 -13.79 4.81
N LYS A 193 -9.35 -15.01 4.65
CA LYS A 193 -10.66 -15.36 5.18
C LYS A 193 -10.70 -15.16 6.70
N SER A 194 -9.72 -15.68 7.42
CA SER A 194 -9.62 -15.53 8.88
C SER A 194 -9.58 -14.07 9.31
N PHE A 195 -8.82 -13.25 8.59
CA PHE A 195 -8.74 -11.81 8.84
C PHE A 195 -10.10 -11.12 8.62
N PHE A 196 -10.76 -11.35 7.48
CA PHE A 196 -12.04 -10.71 7.18
C PHE A 196 -13.17 -11.20 8.10
N ASP A 197 -13.19 -12.48 8.46
CA ASP A 197 -14.14 -13.00 9.44
C ASP A 197 -14.00 -12.30 10.80
N ALA A 198 -12.75 -12.10 11.26
CA ALA A 198 -12.49 -11.39 12.51
C ALA A 198 -12.78 -9.88 12.40
N ALA A 199 -12.43 -9.26 11.28
CA ALA A 199 -12.65 -7.83 11.04
C ALA A 199 -14.15 -7.48 10.92
N ALA A 200 -15.01 -8.43 10.56
CA ALA A 200 -16.44 -8.19 10.34
C ALA A 200 -17.19 -7.66 11.59
N ALA A 201 -16.66 -7.85 12.79
CA ALA A 201 -17.23 -7.26 14.00
C ALA A 201 -17.12 -5.72 13.99
N ASP A 202 -16.01 -5.19 13.53
CA ASP A 202 -15.61 -3.79 13.67
C ASP A 202 -15.60 -3.01 12.36
N PHE A 203 -15.59 -3.70 11.22
CA PHE A 203 -15.52 -3.09 9.89
C PHE A 203 -16.63 -3.61 8.98
N GLU A 204 -17.10 -2.73 8.11
CA GLU A 204 -17.84 -3.09 6.91
C GLU A 204 -16.87 -3.24 5.75
N THR A 205 -16.89 -4.40 5.06
CA THR A 205 -15.96 -4.71 3.98
C THR A 205 -16.68 -4.73 2.63
N VAL A 206 -16.08 -4.07 1.63
CA VAL A 206 -16.53 -4.06 0.24
C VAL A 206 -15.37 -4.50 -0.65
N ASP A 207 -15.63 -5.42 -1.57
CA ASP A 207 -14.70 -5.76 -2.65
C ASP A 207 -14.81 -4.70 -3.76
N GLU A 208 -13.75 -3.95 -3.96
CA GLU A 208 -13.64 -2.86 -4.93
C GLU A 208 -12.95 -3.32 -6.23
N THR A 209 -12.54 -4.56 -6.35
CA THR A 209 -11.76 -5.07 -7.50
C THR A 209 -12.44 -4.78 -8.83
N ALA A 210 -13.76 -4.97 -8.91
CA ALA A 210 -14.53 -4.74 -10.13
C ALA A 210 -14.62 -3.26 -10.54
N SER A 211 -14.35 -2.33 -9.63
CA SER A 211 -14.36 -0.88 -9.90
C SER A 211 -13.00 -0.35 -10.37
N ALA A 212 -11.96 -1.19 -10.35
CA ALA A 212 -10.62 -0.78 -10.77
C ALA A 212 -10.55 -0.48 -12.28
N PRO A 213 -9.81 0.56 -12.69
CA PRO A 213 -9.68 0.91 -14.12
C PRO A 213 -8.98 -0.17 -14.95
N ASP A 214 -8.13 -0.97 -14.31
CA ASP A 214 -7.36 -2.06 -14.89
C ASP A 214 -7.79 -3.44 -14.33
N VAL A 215 -9.09 -3.62 -14.07
CA VAL A 215 -9.67 -4.82 -13.44
C VAL A 215 -9.23 -6.12 -14.11
N GLU A 216 -9.11 -6.15 -15.45
CA GLU A 216 -8.69 -7.35 -16.18
C GLU A 216 -7.24 -7.74 -15.84
N ASP A 217 -6.35 -6.76 -15.67
CA ASP A 217 -4.96 -7.00 -15.27
C ASP A 217 -4.86 -7.39 -13.79
N LEU A 218 -5.71 -6.83 -12.91
CA LEU A 218 -5.82 -7.25 -11.51
C LEU A 218 -6.23 -8.71 -11.40
N LEU A 219 -7.31 -9.10 -12.08
CA LEU A 219 -7.80 -10.47 -12.11
C LEU A 219 -6.77 -11.46 -12.69
N ALA A 220 -6.01 -11.04 -13.72
CA ALA A 220 -4.95 -11.86 -14.30
C ALA A 220 -3.74 -12.04 -13.37
N SER A 221 -3.61 -11.22 -12.32
CA SER A 221 -2.56 -11.30 -11.29
C SER A 221 -3.07 -11.86 -9.97
N ASP A 222 -4.32 -12.32 -9.90
CA ASP A 222 -4.99 -12.71 -8.65
C ASP A 222 -4.96 -11.61 -7.56
N VAL A 223 -4.87 -10.33 -7.96
CA VAL A 223 -4.91 -9.20 -7.02
C VAL A 223 -6.34 -8.73 -6.82
N SER A 224 -6.77 -8.60 -5.58
CA SER A 224 -8.05 -8.03 -5.18
C SER A 224 -7.85 -6.79 -4.32
N ILE A 225 -8.77 -5.84 -4.43
CA ILE A 225 -8.78 -4.60 -3.65
C ILE A 225 -10.02 -4.59 -2.76
N PHE A 226 -9.82 -4.44 -1.46
CA PHE A 226 -10.87 -4.40 -0.45
C PHE A 226 -10.88 -3.06 0.26
N ARG A 227 -12.07 -2.53 0.48
CA ARG A 227 -12.29 -1.36 1.33
C ARG A 227 -13.01 -1.77 2.61
N LEU A 228 -12.37 -1.47 3.74
CA LEU A 228 -12.94 -1.66 5.08
C LEU A 228 -13.31 -0.27 5.63
N THR A 229 -14.53 -0.11 6.08
CA THR A 229 -14.99 1.12 6.77
C THR A 229 -15.20 0.82 8.25
N ARG A 230 -14.52 1.57 9.11
CA ARG A 230 -14.64 1.42 10.58
C ARG A 230 -16.07 1.74 11.00
N LYS A 231 -16.77 0.80 11.65
CA LYS A 231 -18.11 1.00 12.15
C LYS A 231 -18.17 2.04 13.28
N ALA A 232 -19.29 2.71 13.41
CA ALA A 232 -19.60 3.46 14.61
C ALA A 232 -19.76 2.48 15.80
N ALA A 233 -19.30 2.89 16.98
CA ALA A 233 -19.47 2.12 18.20
C ALA A 233 -20.93 2.10 18.64
#